data_29e8ad3120a59c8c0851361deba0dc7d
#
_entry.id   29e8ad3120a59c8c0851361deba0dc7d
#
_cell.length_a   1.000
_cell.length_b   1.000
_cell.length_c   1.000
_cell.angle_alpha   90.00
_cell.angle_beta   90.00
_cell.angle_gamma   90.00
#
_symmetry.space_group_name_H-M   'P 1'
#
loop_
_entity.id
_entity.type
_entity.pdbx_description
1 polymer ?
#
loop_
_entity_poly.entity_id
_entity_poly.type
_entity_poly.pdbx_seq_one_letter_code
_entity_poly.pdbx_strand_id
1 'polypeptide(L)'
;MKSRLDAKQYELLVSSVKAADVAAWNRWYAAHLKETQHLRGTSVFGAHLDGADLSYLNLEGADLRFASLQGADLSYSYLKDANLEGANLFSANLWRAYLGGANMDGANPDSAHFEPAGKVKFDAVQLELLKMGADVWNPWYAAKLREENSNVRLYGAYLEEVSLAGLDLSGANLSYAHLEGADLRQVNLSGADLSYAHLESADLWMADLRGANLEGAELGGANMSGVKRK
;
A
#
# COMPACT_ATOMS: atom_id res chain seq x y z
N MET A 1 -17.48 10.38 -2.13
CA MET A 1 -17.73 10.26 -3.59
C MET A 1 -17.35 8.84 -3.98
N LYS A 2 -18.27 8.04 -4.52
CA LYS A 2 -17.91 6.72 -5.05
C LYS A 2 -16.94 6.95 -6.20
N SER A 3 -15.66 6.53 -6.05
CA SER A 3 -14.72 6.52 -7.16
C SER A 3 -15.33 5.64 -8.25
N ARG A 4 -15.64 6.22 -9.39
CA ARG A 4 -16.03 5.43 -10.55
C ARG A 4 -14.80 4.60 -10.91
N LEU A 5 -14.90 3.31 -10.72
CA LEU A 5 -14.11 2.35 -11.49
C LEU A 5 -14.14 2.82 -12.93
N ASP A 6 -12.96 2.85 -13.57
CA ASP A 6 -12.99 2.92 -15.02
C ASP A 6 -13.72 1.66 -15.51
N ALA A 7 -14.93 1.87 -16.02
CA ALA A 7 -15.80 0.78 -16.48
C ALA A 7 -15.05 -0.16 -17.43
N LYS A 8 -14.09 0.39 -18.19
CA LYS A 8 -13.27 -0.35 -19.14
C LYS A 8 -12.28 -1.30 -18.45
N GLN A 9 -11.70 -0.90 -17.32
CA GLN A 9 -10.81 -1.76 -16.51
C GLN A 9 -11.57 -2.94 -15.93
N TYR A 10 -12.72 -2.66 -15.34
CA TYR A 10 -13.60 -3.69 -14.79
C TYR A 10 -14.09 -4.66 -15.87
N GLU A 11 -14.55 -4.14 -17.02
CA GLU A 11 -14.99 -4.96 -18.13
C GLU A 11 -13.85 -5.85 -18.68
N LEU A 12 -12.62 -5.34 -18.75
CA LEU A 12 -11.47 -6.10 -19.21
C LEU A 12 -11.12 -7.23 -18.23
N LEU A 13 -11.08 -6.95 -16.93
CA LEU A 13 -10.84 -7.97 -15.92
C LEU A 13 -11.93 -9.05 -15.98
N VAL A 14 -13.21 -8.64 -15.96
CA VAL A 14 -14.34 -9.57 -16.02
C VAL A 14 -14.38 -10.38 -17.32
N SER A 15 -14.01 -9.79 -18.45
CA SER A 15 -13.96 -10.52 -19.73
C SER A 15 -12.80 -11.51 -19.77
N SER A 16 -11.63 -11.15 -19.22
CA SER A 16 -10.49 -12.07 -19.08
C SER A 16 -10.82 -13.22 -18.15
N VAL A 17 -11.53 -12.95 -17.06
CA VAL A 17 -12.04 -13.97 -16.12
C VAL A 17 -12.98 -14.95 -16.83
N LYS A 18 -13.96 -14.45 -17.61
CA LYS A 18 -14.93 -15.29 -18.34
C LYS A 18 -14.28 -16.13 -19.44
N ALA A 19 -13.22 -15.61 -20.06
CA ALA A 19 -12.50 -16.30 -21.12
C ALA A 19 -11.46 -17.31 -20.59
N ALA A 20 -11.22 -17.34 -19.25
CA ALA A 20 -10.11 -18.06 -18.63
C ALA A 20 -8.73 -17.70 -19.26
N ASP A 21 -8.62 -16.50 -19.81
CA ASP A 21 -7.40 -15.98 -20.46
C ASP A 21 -7.02 -14.64 -19.82
N VAL A 22 -6.10 -14.69 -18.88
CA VAL A 22 -5.60 -13.50 -18.18
C VAL A 22 -4.49 -12.77 -18.98
N ALA A 23 -4.06 -13.30 -20.11
CA ALA A 23 -2.98 -12.69 -20.89
C ALA A 23 -3.37 -11.30 -21.44
N ALA A 24 -4.65 -11.12 -21.79
CA ALA A 24 -5.16 -9.83 -22.24
C ALA A 24 -5.13 -8.80 -21.09
N TRP A 25 -5.52 -9.20 -19.89
CA TRP A 25 -5.41 -8.40 -18.68
C TRP A 25 -3.96 -8.04 -18.39
N ASN A 26 -3.07 -9.00 -18.30
CA ASN A 26 -1.66 -8.78 -17.96
C ASN A 26 -0.98 -7.83 -18.95
N ARG A 27 -1.22 -7.96 -20.26
CA ARG A 27 -0.68 -7.04 -21.27
C ARG A 27 -1.21 -5.62 -21.10
N TRP A 28 -2.51 -5.49 -20.85
CA TRP A 28 -3.13 -4.19 -20.67
C TRP A 28 -2.65 -3.56 -19.36
N TYR A 29 -2.61 -4.33 -18.27
CA TYR A 29 -2.18 -3.87 -16.95
C TYR A 29 -0.73 -3.39 -16.98
N ALA A 30 0.19 -4.15 -17.55
CA ALA A 30 1.59 -3.74 -17.69
C ALA A 30 1.77 -2.42 -18.47
N ALA A 31 0.90 -2.15 -19.44
CA ALA A 31 0.93 -0.90 -20.21
C ALA A 31 0.36 0.30 -19.45
N HIS A 32 -0.52 0.07 -18.44
CA HIS A 32 -1.29 1.12 -17.76
C HIS A 32 -1.09 1.14 -16.23
N LEU A 33 -0.05 0.51 -15.72
CA LEU A 33 0.25 0.34 -14.28
C LEU A 33 0.15 1.66 -13.48
N LYS A 34 0.41 2.80 -14.12
CA LYS A 34 0.34 4.13 -13.49
C LYS A 34 -1.09 4.70 -13.40
N GLU A 35 -2.04 4.11 -14.12
CA GLU A 35 -3.40 4.67 -14.26
C GLU A 35 -4.49 3.83 -13.58
N THR A 36 -4.18 2.62 -13.10
CA THR A 36 -5.17 1.56 -12.81
C THR A 36 -5.28 1.13 -11.37
N GLN A 37 -5.08 1.97 -10.39
CA GLN A 37 -4.91 1.52 -9.01
C GLN A 37 -6.21 1.19 -8.23
N HIS A 38 -7.41 1.26 -8.81
CA HIS A 38 -8.63 1.25 -8.00
C HIS A 38 -9.66 0.18 -8.42
N LEU A 39 -9.48 -1.05 -7.90
CA LEU A 39 -10.52 -2.09 -7.90
C LEU A 39 -11.21 -2.24 -6.53
N ARG A 40 -11.21 -1.17 -5.73
CA ARG A 40 -11.79 -1.13 -4.40
C ARG A 40 -13.26 -1.53 -4.40
N GLY A 41 -13.63 -2.51 -3.55
CA GLY A 41 -15.00 -3.00 -3.41
C GLY A 41 -15.57 -3.69 -4.64
N THR A 42 -14.73 -4.12 -5.59
CA THR A 42 -15.21 -4.89 -6.75
C THR A 42 -15.55 -6.30 -6.35
N SER A 43 -16.46 -6.93 -7.09
CA SER A 43 -16.72 -8.35 -6.95
C SER A 43 -16.16 -9.11 -8.16
N VAL A 44 -15.21 -9.98 -7.87
CA VAL A 44 -14.66 -10.98 -8.80
C VAL A 44 -14.88 -12.39 -8.23
N PHE A 45 -16.04 -12.59 -7.60
CA PHE A 45 -16.47 -13.86 -7.01
C PHE A 45 -16.33 -15.03 -7.99
N GLY A 46 -15.64 -16.08 -7.57
CA GLY A 46 -15.42 -17.30 -8.37
C GLY A 46 -14.61 -17.07 -9.65
N ALA A 47 -13.90 -15.96 -9.74
CA ALA A 47 -13.13 -15.61 -10.92
C ALA A 47 -11.96 -16.56 -11.19
N HIS A 48 -11.65 -16.80 -12.46
CA HIS A 48 -10.44 -17.50 -12.88
C HIS A 48 -9.34 -16.46 -13.17
N LEU A 49 -8.47 -16.22 -12.17
CA LEU A 49 -7.40 -15.24 -12.19
C LEU A 49 -6.01 -15.91 -12.07
N ASP A 50 -5.91 -17.16 -12.50
CA ASP A 50 -4.66 -17.92 -12.44
C ASP A 50 -3.56 -17.22 -13.25
N GLY A 51 -2.42 -16.92 -12.61
CA GLY A 51 -1.32 -16.19 -13.23
C GLY A 51 -1.61 -14.73 -13.58
N ALA A 52 -2.71 -14.15 -13.09
CA ALA A 52 -2.99 -12.74 -13.30
C ALA A 52 -1.97 -11.85 -12.59
N ASP A 53 -1.56 -10.76 -13.24
CA ASP A 53 -0.83 -9.68 -12.59
C ASP A 53 -1.84 -8.73 -11.93
N LEU A 54 -1.90 -8.79 -10.60
CA LEU A 54 -2.74 -7.98 -9.72
C LEU A 54 -1.86 -7.19 -8.74
N SER A 55 -0.57 -7.08 -9.07
CA SER A 55 0.40 -6.36 -8.24
C SER A 55 0.03 -4.88 -8.15
N TYR A 56 0.30 -4.25 -7.00
CA TYR A 56 0.02 -2.84 -6.72
C TYR A 56 -1.46 -2.41 -6.84
N LEU A 57 -2.42 -3.33 -6.99
CA LEU A 57 -3.83 -2.97 -7.06
C LEU A 57 -4.40 -2.62 -5.68
N ASN A 58 -5.22 -1.57 -5.64
CA ASN A 58 -6.12 -1.35 -4.51
C ASN A 58 -7.36 -2.25 -4.65
N LEU A 59 -7.37 -3.31 -3.86
CA LEU A 59 -8.44 -4.31 -3.75
C LEU A 59 -9.16 -4.23 -2.41
N GLU A 60 -9.09 -3.09 -1.71
CA GLU A 60 -9.77 -2.90 -0.42
C GLU A 60 -11.24 -3.25 -0.50
N GLY A 61 -11.70 -4.12 0.42
CA GLY A 61 -13.08 -4.58 0.46
C GLY A 61 -13.53 -5.37 -0.76
N ALA A 62 -12.62 -5.81 -1.63
CA ALA A 62 -12.99 -6.59 -2.81
C ALA A 62 -13.53 -7.98 -2.42
N ASP A 63 -14.51 -8.46 -3.17
CA ASP A 63 -15.06 -9.81 -3.03
C ASP A 63 -14.33 -10.77 -3.98
N LEU A 64 -13.37 -11.51 -3.44
CA LEU A 64 -12.52 -12.50 -4.12
C LEU A 64 -12.88 -13.93 -3.70
N ARG A 65 -14.06 -14.12 -3.08
CA ARG A 65 -14.48 -15.46 -2.60
C ARG A 65 -14.48 -16.47 -3.72
N PHE A 66 -13.91 -17.65 -3.40
CA PHE A 66 -13.82 -18.80 -4.32
C PHE A 66 -13.10 -18.48 -5.65
N ALA A 67 -12.39 -17.36 -5.73
CA ALA A 67 -11.58 -17.06 -6.91
C ALA A 67 -10.40 -18.04 -7.03
N SER A 68 -10.08 -18.44 -8.25
CA SER A 68 -8.85 -19.14 -8.56
C SER A 68 -7.76 -18.10 -8.83
N LEU A 69 -6.77 -18.03 -7.94
CA LEU A 69 -5.65 -17.09 -7.97
C LEU A 69 -4.31 -17.85 -8.02
N GLN A 70 -4.33 -19.07 -8.53
CA GLN A 70 -3.14 -19.91 -8.59
C GLN A 70 -2.01 -19.24 -9.38
N GLY A 71 -0.86 -19.04 -8.73
CA GLY A 71 0.29 -18.37 -9.36
C GLY A 71 0.06 -16.91 -9.73
N ALA A 72 -1.02 -16.28 -9.27
CA ALA A 72 -1.25 -14.85 -9.49
C ALA A 72 -0.22 -13.99 -8.75
N ASP A 73 0.13 -12.85 -9.32
CA ASP A 73 0.96 -11.85 -8.66
C ASP A 73 0.06 -10.81 -7.96
N LEU A 74 -0.01 -10.89 -6.65
CA LEU A 74 -0.70 -9.97 -5.75
C LEU A 74 0.31 -9.13 -4.95
N SER A 75 1.58 -9.11 -5.36
CA SER A 75 2.61 -8.39 -4.62
C SER A 75 2.29 -6.91 -4.55
N TYR A 76 2.51 -6.33 -3.35
CA TYR A 76 2.23 -4.91 -3.07
C TYR A 76 0.76 -4.50 -3.28
N SER A 77 -0.17 -5.44 -3.41
CA SER A 77 -1.59 -5.10 -3.50
C SER A 77 -2.17 -4.73 -2.13
N TYR A 78 -3.16 -3.85 -2.13
CA TYR A 78 -3.87 -3.42 -0.93
C TYR A 78 -5.17 -4.20 -0.80
N LEU A 79 -5.18 -5.25 0.02
CA LEU A 79 -6.27 -6.19 0.23
C LEU A 79 -6.99 -5.97 1.57
N LYS A 80 -6.90 -4.76 2.16
CA LYS A 80 -7.59 -4.44 3.41
C LYS A 80 -9.06 -4.78 3.31
N ASP A 81 -9.57 -5.50 4.32
CA ASP A 81 -10.97 -5.92 4.41
C ASP A 81 -11.50 -6.70 3.19
N ALA A 82 -10.63 -7.18 2.30
CA ALA A 82 -11.02 -8.02 1.17
C ALA A 82 -11.53 -9.37 1.65
N ASN A 83 -12.49 -9.95 0.92
CA ASN A 83 -12.98 -11.28 1.23
C ASN A 83 -12.40 -12.32 0.26
N LEU A 84 -11.48 -13.13 0.76
CA LEU A 84 -10.78 -14.21 0.06
C LEU A 84 -11.29 -15.60 0.50
N GLU A 85 -12.46 -15.67 1.15
CA GLU A 85 -13.03 -16.95 1.64
C GLU A 85 -13.04 -18.00 0.53
N GLY A 86 -12.43 -19.15 0.79
CA GLY A 86 -12.36 -20.27 -0.16
C GLY A 86 -11.56 -20.00 -1.43
N ALA A 87 -10.82 -18.90 -1.53
CA ALA A 87 -9.99 -18.61 -2.69
C ALA A 87 -8.81 -19.59 -2.81
N ASN A 88 -8.44 -19.97 -4.02
CA ASN A 88 -7.25 -20.77 -4.29
C ASN A 88 -6.05 -19.86 -4.55
N LEU A 89 -5.19 -19.71 -3.58
CA LEU A 89 -3.97 -18.91 -3.63
C LEU A 89 -2.70 -19.78 -3.84
N PHE A 90 -2.85 -21.02 -4.28
CA PHE A 90 -1.71 -21.91 -4.47
C PHE A 90 -0.63 -21.27 -5.32
N SER A 91 0.60 -21.19 -4.79
CA SER A 91 1.76 -20.52 -5.43
C SER A 91 1.54 -19.06 -5.83
N ALA A 92 0.54 -18.37 -5.30
CA ALA A 92 0.37 -16.94 -5.53
C ALA A 92 1.50 -16.13 -4.87
N ASN A 93 1.88 -15.02 -5.48
CA ASN A 93 2.83 -14.09 -4.92
C ASN A 93 2.08 -12.99 -4.13
N LEU A 94 2.12 -13.07 -2.82
CA LEU A 94 1.54 -12.09 -1.89
C LEU A 94 2.65 -11.27 -1.19
N TRP A 95 3.81 -11.18 -1.82
CA TRP A 95 4.93 -10.40 -1.30
C TRP A 95 4.51 -8.94 -1.07
N ARG A 96 4.55 -8.52 0.20
CA ARG A 96 4.12 -7.17 0.61
C ARG A 96 2.67 -6.79 0.27
N ALA A 97 1.79 -7.77 0.09
CA ALA A 97 0.38 -7.50 0.05
C ALA A 97 -0.15 -7.12 1.44
N TYR A 98 -0.97 -6.09 1.52
CA TYR A 98 -1.63 -5.69 2.77
C TYR A 98 -2.94 -6.46 2.95
N LEU A 99 -2.98 -7.34 3.93
CA LEU A 99 -4.10 -8.24 4.24
C LEU A 99 -4.82 -7.85 5.54
N GLY A 100 -4.65 -6.63 6.05
CA GLY A 100 -5.30 -6.18 7.27
C GLY A 100 -6.82 -6.32 7.19
N GLY A 101 -7.43 -7.10 8.10
CA GLY A 101 -8.87 -7.35 8.09
C GLY A 101 -9.38 -8.25 6.96
N ALA A 102 -8.52 -8.76 6.08
CA ALA A 102 -8.95 -9.67 5.02
C ALA A 102 -9.45 -11.01 5.59
N ASN A 103 -10.59 -11.48 5.06
CA ASN A 103 -11.12 -12.80 5.39
C ASN A 103 -10.48 -13.85 4.47
N MET A 104 -9.71 -14.77 5.05
CA MET A 104 -9.06 -15.88 4.33
C MET A 104 -9.58 -17.26 4.77
N ASP A 105 -10.77 -17.33 5.36
CA ASP A 105 -11.35 -18.59 5.83
C ASP A 105 -11.50 -19.60 4.67
N GLY A 106 -10.94 -20.78 4.84
CA GLY A 106 -10.98 -21.82 3.81
C GLY A 106 -10.18 -21.53 2.54
N ALA A 107 -9.44 -20.42 2.48
CA ALA A 107 -8.51 -20.19 1.37
C ALA A 107 -7.38 -21.21 1.38
N ASN A 108 -6.86 -21.53 0.19
CA ASN A 108 -5.69 -22.39 0.03
C ASN A 108 -4.43 -21.56 -0.29
N PRO A 109 -3.62 -21.17 0.69
CA PRO A 109 -2.39 -20.43 0.48
C PRO A 109 -1.16 -21.34 0.32
N ASP A 110 -1.32 -22.62 0.05
CA ASP A 110 -0.20 -23.56 -0.04
C ASP A 110 0.81 -23.10 -1.09
N SER A 111 2.09 -23.08 -0.71
CA SER A 111 3.18 -22.57 -1.53
C SER A 111 3.02 -21.09 -1.96
N ALA A 112 2.07 -20.35 -1.42
CA ALA A 112 1.98 -18.92 -1.66
C ALA A 112 3.19 -18.21 -1.04
N HIS A 113 3.67 -17.19 -1.74
CA HIS A 113 4.82 -16.42 -1.32
C HIS A 113 4.37 -15.19 -0.52
N PHE A 114 4.43 -15.30 0.79
CA PHE A 114 4.22 -14.17 1.71
C PHE A 114 5.57 -13.56 2.13
N GLU A 115 5.56 -12.29 2.51
CA GLU A 115 6.69 -11.76 3.26
C GLU A 115 6.73 -12.51 4.61
N PRO A 116 7.87 -13.17 4.96
CA PRO A 116 7.94 -13.84 6.26
C PRO A 116 7.69 -12.84 7.38
N ALA A 117 6.75 -13.14 8.26
CA ALA A 117 6.54 -12.35 9.47
C ALA A 117 7.89 -12.13 10.16
N GLY A 118 8.39 -10.89 10.17
CA GLY A 118 9.69 -10.53 10.75
C GLY A 118 10.80 -10.13 9.76
N LYS A 119 10.55 -10.11 8.44
CA LYS A 119 11.49 -9.53 7.45
C LYS A 119 10.91 -8.32 6.74
N VAL A 120 10.11 -7.55 7.39
CA VAL A 120 9.84 -6.18 6.96
C VAL A 120 11.17 -5.45 7.01
N LYS A 121 11.62 -4.89 5.89
CA LYS A 121 12.90 -4.16 5.81
C LYS A 121 12.85 -2.77 6.45
N PHE A 122 11.93 -2.51 7.35
CA PHE A 122 12.14 -1.47 8.34
C PHE A 122 12.80 -2.16 9.54
N ASP A 123 13.85 -1.60 10.00
CA ASP A 123 14.50 -2.02 11.22
C ASP A 123 13.45 -1.92 12.35
N ALA A 124 13.14 -3.05 13.00
CA ALA A 124 12.18 -3.08 14.11
C ALA A 124 12.56 -2.06 15.19
N VAL A 125 13.85 -1.76 15.34
CA VAL A 125 14.34 -0.71 16.21
C VAL A 125 13.90 0.67 15.72
N GLN A 126 13.92 0.93 14.41
CA GLN A 126 13.46 2.21 13.85
C GLN A 126 11.98 2.42 14.10
N LEU A 127 11.15 1.37 13.91
CA LEU A 127 9.72 1.46 14.15
C LEU A 127 9.40 1.75 15.63
N GLU A 128 10.11 1.09 16.56
CA GLU A 128 9.91 1.35 17.98
C GLU A 128 10.38 2.76 18.37
N LEU A 129 11.52 3.22 17.87
CA LEU A 129 11.98 4.60 18.09
C LEU A 129 11.00 5.64 17.55
N LEU A 130 10.40 5.36 16.39
CA LEU A 130 9.41 6.23 15.76
C LEU A 130 8.15 6.36 16.63
N LYS A 131 7.67 5.25 17.20
CA LYS A 131 6.53 5.21 18.13
C LYS A 131 6.82 5.90 19.47
N MET A 132 8.09 6.03 19.87
CA MET A 132 8.50 6.74 21.08
C MET A 132 8.39 8.28 20.95
N GLY A 133 8.13 8.79 19.76
CA GLY A 133 7.87 10.19 19.50
C GLY A 133 9.10 11.06 19.21
N ALA A 134 8.86 12.35 19.00
CA ALA A 134 9.84 13.29 18.46
C ALA A 134 11.08 13.46 19.33
N ASP A 135 10.94 13.44 20.65
CA ASP A 135 12.05 13.64 21.59
C ASP A 135 13.09 12.52 21.52
N VAL A 136 12.69 11.33 21.12
CA VAL A 136 13.57 10.16 20.95
C VAL A 136 14.01 10.01 19.49
N TRP A 137 13.07 10.12 18.55
CA TRP A 137 13.32 9.93 17.15
C TRP A 137 14.25 11.00 16.56
N ASN A 138 13.95 12.28 16.77
CA ASN A 138 14.66 13.35 16.06
C ASN A 138 16.16 13.38 16.34
N PRO A 139 16.64 13.24 17.60
CA PRO A 139 18.08 13.14 17.85
C PRO A 139 18.73 11.91 17.21
N TRP A 140 18.04 10.78 17.24
CA TRP A 140 18.53 9.55 16.61
C TRP A 140 18.59 9.72 15.10
N TYR A 141 17.53 10.24 14.47
CA TYR A 141 17.47 10.45 13.03
C TYR A 141 18.54 11.44 12.55
N ALA A 142 18.72 12.55 13.24
CA ALA A 142 19.78 13.51 12.93
C ALA A 142 21.19 12.93 13.02
N ALA A 143 21.42 11.96 13.91
CA ALA A 143 22.67 11.21 13.96
C ALA A 143 22.81 10.27 12.76
N LYS A 144 21.72 9.61 12.38
CA LYS A 144 21.67 8.68 11.23
C LYS A 144 21.90 9.40 9.90
N LEU A 145 21.31 10.56 9.67
CA LEU A 145 21.51 11.34 8.42
C LEU A 145 22.96 11.71 8.14
N ARG A 146 23.84 11.65 9.17
CA ARG A 146 25.30 11.90 9.02
C ARG A 146 26.09 10.67 8.58
N GLU A 147 25.49 9.48 8.61
CA GLU A 147 26.12 8.25 8.17
C GLU A 147 25.94 8.10 6.65
N GLU A 148 27.00 7.80 5.92
CA GLU A 148 26.91 7.48 4.48
C GLU A 148 26.01 6.26 4.27
N ASN A 149 24.97 6.38 3.41
CA ASN A 149 23.95 5.38 3.11
C ASN A 149 22.86 5.15 4.19
N SER A 150 22.60 6.10 5.06
CA SER A 150 21.59 5.98 6.12
C SER A 150 20.19 6.45 5.69
N ASN A 151 19.64 5.94 4.60
CA ASN A 151 18.25 6.20 4.29
C ASN A 151 17.36 5.43 5.27
N VAL A 152 16.58 6.15 6.08
CA VAL A 152 15.51 5.53 6.85
C VAL A 152 14.48 5.00 5.87
N ARG A 153 14.31 3.69 5.89
CA ARG A 153 13.45 2.96 4.96
C ARG A 153 12.17 2.60 5.67
N LEU A 154 11.14 3.41 5.48
CA LEU A 154 9.78 3.14 5.93
C LEU A 154 8.87 2.75 4.75
N TYR A 155 9.49 2.24 3.69
CA TYR A 155 8.79 1.74 2.51
C TYR A 155 7.74 0.68 2.90
N GLY A 156 6.47 0.92 2.56
CA GLY A 156 5.36 0.02 2.88
C GLY A 156 5.14 -0.17 4.39
N ALA A 157 5.60 0.75 5.24
CA ALA A 157 5.40 0.65 6.69
C ALA A 157 3.94 0.81 7.07
N TYR A 158 3.48 0.00 8.03
CA TYR A 158 2.13 0.09 8.60
C TYR A 158 2.14 1.08 9.76
N LEU A 159 1.64 2.28 9.50
CA LEU A 159 1.66 3.44 10.39
C LEU A 159 0.27 4.06 10.53
N GLU A 160 -0.79 3.26 10.30
CA GLU A 160 -2.18 3.70 10.43
C GLU A 160 -2.45 4.17 11.86
N GLU A 161 -3.12 5.32 11.97
CA GLU A 161 -3.51 5.92 13.25
C GLU A 161 -2.34 6.20 14.22
N VAL A 162 -1.08 6.04 13.79
CA VAL A 162 0.10 6.30 14.61
C VAL A 162 0.34 7.79 14.75
N SER A 163 0.76 8.24 15.93
CA SER A 163 1.20 9.63 16.12
C SER A 163 2.65 9.80 15.69
N LEU A 164 2.84 10.57 14.62
CA LEU A 164 4.15 10.97 14.08
C LEU A 164 4.35 12.49 14.18
N ALA A 165 3.55 13.14 15.02
CA ALA A 165 3.57 14.60 15.14
C ALA A 165 4.95 15.15 15.55
N GLY A 166 5.42 16.15 14.81
CA GLY A 166 6.69 16.81 15.05
C GLY A 166 7.94 15.99 14.74
N LEU A 167 7.80 14.80 14.15
CA LEU A 167 8.95 13.99 13.75
C LEU A 167 9.70 14.62 12.58
N ASP A 168 11.02 14.43 12.55
CA ASP A 168 11.84 14.67 11.38
C ASP A 168 11.92 13.37 10.56
N LEU A 169 11.30 13.38 9.39
CA LEU A 169 11.29 12.30 8.38
C LEU A 169 11.81 12.84 7.04
N SER A 170 12.61 13.91 7.08
CA SER A 170 13.15 14.53 5.87
C SER A 170 13.99 13.53 5.06
N GLY A 171 13.71 13.42 3.77
CA GLY A 171 14.40 12.48 2.87
C GLY A 171 14.08 11.00 3.14
N ALA A 172 13.17 10.65 4.06
CA ALA A 172 12.80 9.27 4.31
C ALA A 172 12.08 8.65 3.09
N ASN A 173 12.28 7.35 2.88
CA ASN A 173 11.48 6.61 1.91
C ASN A 173 10.24 6.04 2.62
N LEU A 174 9.10 6.66 2.37
CA LEU A 174 7.76 6.32 2.83
C LEU A 174 6.85 5.87 1.67
N SER A 175 7.45 5.53 0.52
CA SER A 175 6.65 5.07 -0.62
C SER A 175 5.85 3.82 -0.24
N TYR A 176 4.59 3.77 -0.67
CA TYR A 176 3.63 2.72 -0.31
C TYR A 176 3.36 2.56 1.20
N ALA A 177 3.76 3.52 2.04
CA ALA A 177 3.46 3.45 3.48
C ALA A 177 1.96 3.64 3.73
N HIS A 178 1.45 2.91 4.72
CA HIS A 178 0.08 3.00 5.21
C HIS A 178 0.05 4.02 6.35
N LEU A 179 -0.45 5.21 6.06
CA LEU A 179 -0.50 6.37 6.95
C LEU A 179 -1.95 6.86 7.14
N GLU A 180 -2.93 5.98 6.88
CA GLU A 180 -4.33 6.30 7.00
C GLU A 180 -4.66 6.74 8.43
N GLY A 181 -5.29 7.90 8.57
CA GLY A 181 -5.64 8.46 9.87
C GLY A 181 -4.45 8.83 10.77
N ALA A 182 -3.21 8.74 10.29
CA ALA A 182 -2.02 9.07 11.08
C ALA A 182 -2.00 10.56 11.46
N ASP A 183 -1.49 10.84 12.65
CA ASP A 183 -1.21 12.20 13.11
C ASP A 183 0.18 12.63 12.61
N LEU A 184 0.20 13.38 11.52
CA LEU A 184 1.40 13.93 10.87
C LEU A 184 1.53 15.46 11.10
N ARG A 185 0.92 15.99 12.13
CA ARG A 185 0.97 17.42 12.42
C ARG A 185 2.39 17.89 12.65
N GLN A 186 2.77 18.98 11.97
CA GLN A 186 4.10 19.61 12.08
C GLN A 186 5.27 18.66 11.76
N VAL A 187 5.03 17.53 11.12
CA VAL A 187 6.08 16.60 10.68
C VAL A 187 6.95 17.28 9.62
N ASN A 188 8.24 17.02 9.64
CA ASN A 188 9.15 17.41 8.58
C ASN A 188 9.28 16.25 7.59
N LEU A 189 8.65 16.36 6.43
CA LEU A 189 8.71 15.40 5.30
C LEU A 189 9.42 16.02 4.09
N SER A 190 10.26 17.05 4.31
CA SER A 190 10.95 17.69 3.19
C SER A 190 11.85 16.70 2.45
N GLY A 191 11.69 16.63 1.13
CA GLY A 191 12.43 15.68 0.28
C GLY A 191 12.08 14.22 0.49
N ALA A 192 11.09 13.88 1.30
CA ALA A 192 10.66 12.50 1.50
C ALA A 192 10.00 11.92 0.23
N ASP A 193 10.14 10.61 0.04
CA ASP A 193 9.39 9.89 -0.98
C ASP A 193 8.12 9.30 -0.36
N LEU A 194 6.97 9.87 -0.70
CA LEU A 194 5.63 9.45 -0.32
C LEU A 194 4.85 8.92 -1.53
N SER A 195 5.57 8.53 -2.60
CA SER A 195 4.89 8.01 -3.79
C SER A 195 4.05 6.78 -3.42
N TYR A 196 2.80 6.79 -3.91
CA TYR A 196 1.83 5.73 -3.65
C TYR A 196 1.55 5.46 -2.15
N ALA A 197 1.85 6.42 -1.26
CA ALA A 197 1.50 6.28 0.15
C ALA A 197 0.00 6.51 0.36
N HIS A 198 -0.57 5.77 1.31
CA HIS A 198 -1.96 5.90 1.74
C HIS A 198 -2.03 6.90 2.89
N LEU A 199 -2.57 8.09 2.61
CA LEU A 199 -2.65 9.23 3.53
C LEU A 199 -4.11 9.64 3.79
N GLU A 200 -5.07 8.76 3.49
CA GLU A 200 -6.48 9.04 3.67
C GLU A 200 -6.78 9.38 5.12
N SER A 201 -7.50 10.48 5.31
CA SER A 201 -7.86 10.99 6.65
C SER A 201 -6.67 11.33 7.56
N ALA A 202 -5.43 11.32 7.07
CA ALA A 202 -4.27 11.73 7.85
C ALA A 202 -4.31 13.22 8.19
N ASP A 203 -3.80 13.61 9.36
CA ASP A 203 -3.67 15.01 9.78
C ASP A 203 -2.27 15.55 9.48
N LEU A 204 -2.12 16.26 8.36
CA LEU A 204 -0.87 16.91 7.93
C LEU A 204 -0.81 18.40 8.32
N TRP A 205 -1.61 18.84 9.31
CA TRP A 205 -1.63 20.23 9.70
C TRP A 205 -0.21 20.79 9.95
N MET A 206 0.14 21.87 9.22
CA MET A 206 1.46 22.51 9.27
C MET A 206 2.66 21.60 8.94
N ALA A 207 2.47 20.45 8.31
CA ALA A 207 3.57 19.60 7.85
C ALA A 207 4.45 20.31 6.81
N ASP A 208 5.71 19.93 6.75
CA ASP A 208 6.66 20.40 5.74
C ASP A 208 6.85 19.35 4.65
N LEU A 209 6.24 19.57 3.48
CA LEU A 209 6.31 18.71 2.29
C LEU A 209 7.18 19.31 1.18
N ARG A 210 8.06 20.27 1.46
CA ARG A 210 8.91 20.90 0.44
C ARG A 210 9.80 19.85 -0.22
N GLY A 211 9.69 19.72 -1.54
CA GLY A 211 10.45 18.74 -2.32
C GLY A 211 10.05 17.29 -2.10
N ALA A 212 8.99 17.00 -1.35
CA ALA A 212 8.47 15.64 -1.20
C ALA A 212 7.84 15.14 -2.51
N ASN A 213 8.04 13.85 -2.79
CA ASN A 213 7.39 13.16 -3.90
C ASN A 213 6.05 12.58 -3.42
N LEU A 214 4.94 13.06 -3.99
CA LEU A 214 3.58 12.61 -3.71
C LEU A 214 2.93 11.94 -4.92
N GLU A 215 3.73 11.48 -5.90
CA GLU A 215 3.19 10.81 -7.09
C GLU A 215 2.34 9.59 -6.68
N GLY A 216 1.07 9.59 -7.09
CA GLY A 216 0.15 8.49 -6.78
C GLY A 216 -0.28 8.37 -5.31
N ALA A 217 0.11 9.30 -4.42
CA ALA A 217 -0.31 9.26 -3.02
C ALA A 217 -1.83 9.51 -2.87
N GLU A 218 -2.48 8.74 -2.01
CA GLU A 218 -3.91 8.85 -1.71
C GLU A 218 -4.13 9.80 -0.52
N LEU A 219 -4.69 10.98 -0.80
CA LEU A 219 -4.89 12.06 0.19
C LEU A 219 -6.37 12.30 0.52
N GLY A 220 -7.24 11.33 0.25
CA GLY A 220 -8.69 11.46 0.46
C GLY A 220 -9.03 11.80 1.91
N GLY A 221 -9.62 12.99 2.15
CA GLY A 221 -9.97 13.44 3.50
C GLY A 221 -8.83 13.90 4.39
N ALA A 222 -7.59 13.93 3.89
CA ALA A 222 -6.44 14.40 4.65
C ALA A 222 -6.54 15.91 4.97
N ASN A 223 -6.13 16.29 6.18
CA ASN A 223 -6.04 17.70 6.59
C ASN A 223 -4.71 18.31 6.11
N MET A 224 -4.76 19.09 5.05
CA MET A 224 -3.60 19.74 4.44
C MET A 224 -3.45 21.23 4.88
N SER A 225 -4.12 21.65 5.95
CA SER A 225 -4.10 23.05 6.38
C SER A 225 -2.70 23.50 6.84
N GLY A 226 -2.21 24.57 6.26
CA GLY A 226 -0.90 25.14 6.62
C GLY A 226 0.33 24.35 6.15
N VAL A 227 0.13 23.35 5.30
CA VAL A 227 1.22 22.54 4.73
C VAL A 227 2.16 23.40 3.87
N LYS A 228 3.48 23.26 4.08
CA LYS A 228 4.52 23.90 3.27
C LYS A 228 4.83 23.00 2.06
N ARG A 229 4.71 23.53 0.82
CA ARG A 229 4.95 22.79 -0.44
C ARG A 229 6.03 23.40 -1.34
N LYS A 230 6.53 24.59 -1.04
CA LYS A 230 7.55 25.31 -1.80
C LYS A 230 8.64 25.83 -0.90
#